data_129f770ae8f6b60b5269eed9553f5e85
#
_entry.id   129f770ae8f6b60b5269eed9553f5e85
#
_cell.length_a   1.000
_cell.length_b   1.000
_cell.length_c   1.000
_cell.angle_alpha   90.00
_cell.angle_beta   90.00
_cell.angle_gamma   90.00
#
_symmetry.space_group_name_H-M   'P 1'
#
loop_
_entity.id
_entity.type
_entity.pdbx_description
1 polymer ?
#
loop_
_entity_poly.entity_id
_entity_poly.type
_entity_poly.pdbx_seq_one_letter_code
_entity_poly.pdbx_strand_id
1 'polypeptide(L)'
;MESGQICRHARIAHCWADPASLPEPASQDLARLTDLAMQAAAPSGRPPGRWELTAALRACSKGIYCNQAATELLIRHGSWLRRDDFTARFILVGPEPAGSTTAAISWEEAITALHAGDLPCSSSEASILGLAASLATATPVLLGQAITGLDQANLYHVINAIRNAGGHR
;
A
#
# COMPACT_ATOMS: atom_id res chain seq x y z
N MET A 1 -36.28 1.03 7.03
CA MET A 1 -35.46 -0.06 7.61
C MET A 1 -34.57 -0.58 6.49
N GLU A 2 -33.43 0.02 6.29
CA GLU A 2 -32.46 -0.45 5.28
C GLU A 2 -31.18 -0.79 6.00
N SER A 3 -30.86 -2.06 5.87
CA SER A 3 -29.78 -2.75 6.55
C SER A 3 -28.42 -2.19 6.15
N GLY A 4 -27.66 -1.71 7.12
CA GLY A 4 -26.28 -1.31 6.95
C GLY A 4 -25.45 -2.44 6.36
N GLN A 5 -24.93 -2.20 5.19
CA GLN A 5 -24.01 -3.09 4.51
C GLN A 5 -22.64 -2.96 5.19
N ILE A 6 -22.43 -3.84 6.17
CA ILE A 6 -21.11 -4.03 6.82
C ILE A 6 -20.13 -4.38 5.73
N CYS A 7 -19.07 -3.58 5.60
CA CYS A 7 -17.92 -3.88 4.75
C CYS A 7 -17.41 -5.30 5.06
N ARG A 8 -17.84 -6.26 4.26
CA ARG A 8 -17.27 -7.60 4.32
C ARG A 8 -15.83 -7.49 3.85
N HIS A 9 -14.93 -7.83 4.72
CA HIS A 9 -13.50 -7.99 4.47
C HIS A 9 -13.30 -8.84 3.21
N ALA A 10 -13.18 -8.20 2.07
CA ALA A 10 -12.62 -8.84 0.89
C ALA A 10 -11.13 -9.04 1.20
N ARG A 11 -10.78 -10.25 1.56
CA ARG A 11 -9.39 -10.69 1.70
C ARG A 11 -8.69 -10.37 0.39
N ILE A 12 -7.77 -9.42 0.41
CA ILE A 12 -6.85 -9.12 -0.70
C ILE A 12 -5.89 -10.32 -0.94
N ALA A 13 -6.14 -11.45 -0.28
CA ALA A 13 -5.36 -12.68 -0.42
C ALA A 13 -5.56 -13.43 -1.75
N HIS A 14 -6.36 -12.95 -2.70
CA HIS A 14 -6.69 -13.71 -3.90
C HIS A 14 -6.18 -13.16 -5.23
N CYS A 15 -5.26 -12.19 -5.24
CA CYS A 15 -4.51 -11.90 -6.46
C CYS A 15 -3.28 -12.79 -6.66
N TRP A 16 -2.94 -13.61 -5.66
CA TRP A 16 -1.86 -14.60 -5.77
C TRP A 16 -2.47 -15.97 -5.49
N ALA A 17 -2.80 -16.71 -6.55
CA ALA A 17 -3.14 -18.11 -6.40
C ALA A 17 -1.94 -18.84 -5.81
N ASP A 18 -2.16 -19.57 -4.72
CA ASP A 18 -1.13 -20.41 -4.11
C ASP A 18 -0.67 -21.46 -5.14
N PRO A 19 0.59 -21.41 -5.61
CA PRO A 19 1.07 -22.34 -6.64
C PRO A 19 1.04 -23.81 -6.21
N ALA A 20 0.91 -24.09 -4.91
CA ALA A 20 0.84 -25.44 -4.37
C ALA A 20 -0.52 -26.13 -4.58
N SER A 21 -1.57 -25.41 -4.99
CA SER A 21 -2.92 -25.96 -5.17
C SER A 21 -3.29 -26.26 -6.63
N LEU A 22 -2.39 -26.03 -7.58
CA LEU A 22 -2.62 -26.34 -8.99
C LEU A 22 -2.09 -27.74 -9.35
N PRO A 23 -2.74 -28.49 -10.27
CA PRO A 23 -2.21 -29.75 -10.76
C PRO A 23 -0.83 -29.55 -11.42
N GLU A 24 0.09 -30.48 -11.18
CA GLU A 24 1.53 -30.38 -11.51
C GLU A 24 1.90 -29.81 -12.90
N PRO A 25 1.22 -30.14 -14.02
CA PRO A 25 1.54 -29.57 -15.31
C PRO A 25 1.26 -28.05 -15.37
N ALA A 26 0.22 -27.57 -14.69
CA ALA A 26 -0.11 -26.15 -14.65
C ALA A 26 0.86 -25.34 -13.77
N SER A 27 1.46 -25.97 -12.75
CA SER A 27 2.46 -25.34 -11.90
C SER A 27 3.78 -25.10 -12.64
N GLN A 28 4.18 -26.02 -13.51
CA GLN A 28 5.41 -25.87 -14.32
C GLN A 28 5.26 -24.77 -15.38
N ASP A 29 4.09 -24.68 -16.00
CA ASP A 29 3.79 -23.62 -16.97
C ASP A 29 3.70 -22.24 -16.28
N LEU A 30 3.13 -22.18 -15.06
CA LEU A 30 3.07 -20.95 -14.28
C LEU A 30 4.47 -20.50 -13.84
N ALA A 31 5.32 -21.42 -13.40
CA ALA A 31 6.70 -21.12 -13.04
C ALA A 31 7.50 -20.61 -14.26
N ARG A 32 7.33 -21.21 -15.42
CA ARG A 32 7.93 -20.74 -16.69
C ARG A 32 7.40 -19.37 -17.10
N LEU A 33 6.10 -19.14 -17.00
CA LEU A 33 5.49 -17.85 -17.29
C LEU A 33 5.94 -16.77 -16.30
N THR A 34 6.13 -17.13 -15.03
CA THR A 34 6.66 -16.22 -14.01
C THR A 34 8.14 -15.90 -14.29
N ASP A 35 8.95 -16.88 -14.66
CA ASP A 35 10.35 -16.67 -15.06
C ASP A 35 10.46 -15.83 -16.35
N LEU A 36 9.61 -16.09 -17.34
CA LEU A 36 9.56 -15.27 -18.57
C LEU A 36 9.07 -13.84 -18.27
N ALA A 37 8.09 -13.68 -17.37
CA ALA A 37 7.62 -12.38 -16.94
C ALA A 37 8.68 -11.64 -16.12
N MET A 38 9.43 -12.32 -15.27
CA MET A 38 10.57 -11.75 -14.56
C MET A 38 11.74 -11.40 -15.48
N GLN A 39 12.00 -12.19 -16.54
CA GLN A 39 13.03 -11.88 -17.55
C GLN A 39 12.58 -10.77 -18.51
N ALA A 40 11.29 -10.70 -18.86
CA ALA A 40 10.73 -9.61 -19.67
C ALA A 40 10.55 -8.31 -18.85
N ALA A 41 10.42 -8.42 -17.54
CA ALA A 41 10.37 -7.32 -16.57
C ALA A 41 11.78 -6.90 -16.10
N ALA A 42 12.82 -7.13 -16.92
CA ALA A 42 14.08 -6.41 -16.69
C ALA A 42 13.74 -4.93 -16.71
N PRO A 43 13.81 -4.21 -15.56
CA PRO A 43 13.43 -2.82 -15.53
C PRO A 43 14.29 -2.09 -16.55
N SER A 44 13.67 -1.39 -17.47
CA SER A 44 14.35 -0.35 -18.21
C SER A 44 14.99 0.55 -17.16
N GLY A 45 16.27 0.39 -16.95
CA GLY A 45 17.16 0.70 -15.82
C GLY A 45 17.09 2.08 -15.16
N ARG A 46 15.91 2.69 -15.09
CA ARG A 46 15.68 3.94 -14.36
C ARG A 46 14.56 3.70 -13.36
N PRO A 47 14.81 3.96 -12.05
CA PRO A 47 13.73 3.93 -11.06
C PRO A 47 12.62 4.91 -11.49
N PRO A 48 11.33 4.53 -11.32
CA PRO A 48 10.22 5.40 -11.68
C PRO A 48 10.38 6.75 -10.98
N GLY A 49 10.20 7.82 -11.72
CA GLY A 49 10.19 9.16 -11.14
C GLY A 49 9.10 9.26 -10.09
N ARG A 50 9.25 10.15 -9.13
CA ARG A 50 8.31 10.29 -7.99
C ARG A 50 6.85 10.47 -8.42
N TRP A 51 6.59 11.19 -9.51
CA TRP A 51 5.25 11.37 -10.05
C TRP A 51 4.69 10.08 -10.65
N GLU A 52 5.53 9.27 -11.30
CA GLU A 52 5.18 7.97 -11.87
C GLU A 52 4.80 7.00 -10.74
N LEU A 53 5.60 6.97 -9.68
CA LEU A 53 5.33 6.15 -8.50
C LEU A 53 3.99 6.52 -7.86
N THR A 54 3.73 7.81 -7.63
CA THR A 54 2.45 8.24 -7.02
C THR A 54 1.25 7.97 -7.92
N ALA A 55 1.41 8.08 -9.24
CA ALA A 55 0.35 7.72 -10.19
C ALA A 55 0.06 6.22 -10.17
N ALA A 56 1.11 5.38 -10.15
CA ALA A 56 0.99 3.93 -10.08
C ALA A 56 0.32 3.47 -8.76
N LEU A 57 0.72 4.05 -7.63
CA LEU A 57 0.09 3.78 -6.33
C LEU A 57 -1.39 4.14 -6.30
N ARG A 58 -1.77 5.29 -6.88
CA ARG A 58 -3.18 5.70 -7.01
C ARG A 58 -3.97 4.77 -7.91
N ALA A 59 -3.39 4.34 -9.01
CA ALA A 59 -4.03 3.41 -9.94
C ALA A 59 -4.32 2.07 -9.26
N CYS A 60 -3.35 1.51 -8.55
CA CYS A 60 -3.46 0.23 -7.86
C CYS A 60 -4.48 0.26 -6.70
N SER A 61 -4.57 1.37 -5.96
CA SER A 61 -5.50 1.51 -4.83
C SER A 61 -6.94 1.84 -5.24
N LYS A 62 -7.17 2.14 -6.53
CA LYS A 62 -8.48 2.59 -7.04
C LYS A 62 -9.59 1.56 -6.81
N GLY A 63 -10.71 2.03 -6.29
CA GLY A 63 -11.91 1.19 -6.08
C GLY A 63 -12.03 0.58 -4.68
N ILE A 64 -10.97 0.61 -3.87
CA ILE A 64 -10.99 0.18 -2.47
C ILE A 64 -10.79 1.42 -1.59
N TYR A 65 -11.88 2.00 -1.10
CA TYR A 65 -11.86 3.30 -0.41
C TYR A 65 -10.84 3.40 0.73
N CYS A 66 -10.75 2.37 1.56
CA CYS A 66 -9.80 2.34 2.69
C CYS A 66 -8.35 2.33 2.20
N ASN A 67 -8.02 1.49 1.22
CA ASN A 67 -6.66 1.43 0.65
C ASN A 67 -6.32 2.71 -0.13
N GLN A 68 -7.29 3.26 -0.85
CA GLN A 68 -7.13 4.54 -1.55
C GLN A 68 -6.88 5.68 -0.57
N ALA A 69 -7.60 5.74 0.54
CA ALA A 69 -7.43 6.73 1.58
C ALA A 69 -6.06 6.62 2.28
N ALA A 70 -5.62 5.40 2.57
CA ALA A 70 -4.31 5.10 3.14
C ALA A 70 -3.18 5.54 2.21
N THR A 71 -3.27 5.16 0.95
CA THR A 71 -2.30 5.52 -0.08
C THR A 71 -2.22 7.05 -0.26
N GLU A 72 -3.37 7.71 -0.34
CA GLU A 72 -3.42 9.16 -0.49
C GLU A 72 -2.89 9.90 0.74
N LEU A 73 -3.11 9.36 1.95
CA LEU A 73 -2.52 9.90 3.19
C LEU A 73 -0.99 9.90 3.11
N LEU A 74 -0.38 8.79 2.69
CA LEU A 74 1.07 8.69 2.55
C LEU A 74 1.61 9.62 1.46
N ILE A 75 0.90 9.73 0.33
CA ILE A 75 1.27 10.61 -0.78
C ILE A 75 1.25 12.08 -0.34
N ARG A 76 0.21 12.51 0.38
CA ARG A 76 0.06 13.90 0.85
C ARG A 76 1.07 14.25 1.93
N HIS A 77 1.30 13.37 2.87
CA HIS A 77 2.36 13.55 3.87
C HIS A 77 3.74 13.61 3.20
N GLY A 78 4.01 12.73 2.27
CA GLY A 78 5.14 12.77 1.33
C GLY A 78 6.51 12.40 1.93
N SER A 79 6.72 12.30 3.24
CA SER A 79 8.01 11.94 3.83
C SER A 79 8.44 10.53 3.44
N TRP A 80 7.58 9.55 3.64
CA TRP A 80 7.88 8.16 3.40
C TRP A 80 8.24 7.86 1.94
N LEU A 81 7.49 8.43 1.00
CA LEU A 81 7.73 8.23 -0.44
C LEU A 81 8.94 9.01 -0.99
N ARG A 82 9.62 9.79 -0.16
CA ARG A 82 10.90 10.44 -0.49
C ARG A 82 12.11 9.64 -0.02
N ARG A 83 11.89 8.65 0.81
CA ARG A 83 12.94 7.85 1.42
C ARG A 83 13.22 6.64 0.56
N ASP A 84 14.47 6.50 0.12
CA ASP A 84 14.91 5.37 -0.70
C ASP A 84 14.87 4.06 0.10
N ASP A 85 15.18 4.10 1.40
CA ASP A 85 15.09 2.93 2.29
C ASP A 85 13.67 2.40 2.44
N PHE A 86 12.67 3.29 2.44
CA PHE A 86 11.26 2.91 2.48
C PHE A 86 10.78 2.41 1.13
N THR A 87 11.05 3.17 0.06
CA THR A 87 10.53 2.83 -1.27
C THR A 87 11.15 1.54 -1.82
N ALA A 88 12.45 1.30 -1.59
CA ALA A 88 13.11 0.07 -2.03
C ALA A 88 12.65 -1.19 -1.28
N ARG A 89 12.20 -1.05 -0.03
CA ARG A 89 11.81 -2.20 0.81
C ARG A 89 10.32 -2.51 0.78
N PHE A 90 9.47 -1.48 0.70
CA PHE A 90 8.03 -1.62 0.95
C PHE A 90 7.15 -1.20 -0.22
N ILE A 91 7.73 -0.75 -1.33
CA ILE A 91 6.97 -0.50 -2.56
C ILE A 91 7.22 -1.63 -3.54
N LEU A 92 6.18 -2.40 -3.80
CA LEU A 92 6.18 -3.45 -4.80
C LEU A 92 5.84 -2.80 -6.15
N VAL A 93 6.77 -2.85 -7.09
CA VAL A 93 6.56 -2.33 -8.44
C VAL A 93 6.47 -3.53 -9.39
N GLY A 94 5.40 -3.57 -10.17
CA GLY A 94 5.17 -4.63 -11.14
C GLY A 94 4.82 -4.09 -12.52
N PRO A 95 5.08 -4.89 -13.57
CA PRO A 95 4.60 -4.58 -14.92
C PRO A 95 3.09 -4.81 -15.00
N GLU A 96 2.38 -3.95 -15.69
CA GLU A 96 0.99 -4.19 -16.07
C GLU A 96 0.92 -4.68 -17.51
N PRO A 97 -0.02 -5.58 -17.87
CA PRO A 97 -0.15 -6.12 -19.22
C PRO A 97 -0.33 -5.06 -20.32
N ALA A 98 -0.78 -3.86 -19.97
CA ALA A 98 -0.96 -2.73 -20.86
C ALA A 98 0.27 -1.83 -21.01
N GLY A 99 1.44 -2.22 -20.46
CA GLY A 99 2.68 -1.42 -20.53
C GLY A 99 2.74 -0.26 -19.54
N SER A 100 1.75 -0.12 -18.64
CA SER A 100 1.83 0.79 -17.50
C SER A 100 2.56 0.14 -16.33
N THR A 101 2.97 0.93 -15.36
CA THR A 101 3.60 0.43 -14.13
C THR A 101 2.56 0.41 -13.01
N THR A 102 2.41 -0.72 -12.33
CA THR A 102 1.66 -0.82 -11.09
C THR A 102 2.58 -0.69 -9.88
N ALA A 103 2.07 -0.12 -8.80
CA ALA A 103 2.81 -0.06 -7.54
C ALA A 103 1.86 -0.25 -6.36
N ALA A 104 2.28 -1.06 -5.40
CA ALA A 104 1.55 -1.32 -4.17
C ALA A 104 2.45 -1.14 -2.94
N ILE A 105 1.85 -0.82 -1.80
CA ILE A 105 2.58 -0.69 -0.53
C ILE A 105 2.41 -1.99 0.26
N SER A 106 3.52 -2.58 0.70
CA SER A 106 3.55 -3.71 1.63
C SER A 106 3.32 -3.23 3.06
N TRP A 107 2.05 -2.96 3.40
CA TRP A 107 1.67 -2.31 4.65
C TRP A 107 2.09 -3.09 5.89
N GLU A 108 1.88 -4.40 5.90
CA GLU A 108 2.18 -5.26 7.04
C GLU A 108 3.68 -5.32 7.32
N GLU A 109 4.51 -5.42 6.28
CA GLU A 109 5.96 -5.41 6.40
C GLU A 109 6.47 -4.04 6.85
N ALA A 110 5.90 -2.94 6.32
CA ALA A 110 6.26 -1.59 6.71
C ALA A 110 5.96 -1.32 8.19
N ILE A 111 4.82 -1.78 8.70
CA ILE A 111 4.46 -1.64 10.11
C ILE A 111 5.32 -2.55 11.01
N THR A 112 5.60 -3.76 10.58
CA THR A 112 6.49 -4.66 11.30
C THR A 112 7.89 -4.03 11.45
N ALA A 113 8.44 -3.48 10.38
CA ALA A 113 9.73 -2.80 10.42
C ALA A 113 9.70 -1.52 11.28
N LEU A 114 8.59 -0.76 11.26
CA LEU A 114 8.40 0.40 12.12
C LEU A 114 8.43 0.00 13.60
N HIS A 115 7.70 -1.04 13.98
CA HIS A 115 7.64 -1.52 15.37
C HIS A 115 8.96 -2.16 15.83
N ALA A 116 9.72 -2.76 14.91
CA ALA A 116 11.05 -3.27 15.19
C ALA A 116 12.11 -2.17 15.38
N GLY A 117 11.79 -0.92 15.02
CA GLY A 117 12.74 0.20 15.07
C GLY A 117 13.68 0.27 13.85
N ASP A 118 13.41 -0.52 12.81
CA ASP A 118 14.22 -0.58 11.57
C ASP A 118 14.00 0.64 10.67
N LEU A 119 13.00 1.46 10.99
CA LEU A 119 12.65 2.68 10.26
C LEU A 119 12.83 3.90 11.17
N PRO A 120 14.05 4.47 11.27
CA PRO A 120 14.26 5.70 12.03
C PRO A 120 13.37 6.83 11.50
N CYS A 121 12.51 7.39 12.36
CA CYS A 121 11.55 8.41 11.96
C CYS A 121 11.11 9.24 13.17
N SER A 122 10.50 10.38 12.91
CA SER A 122 9.84 11.18 13.93
C SER A 122 8.55 10.51 14.42
N SER A 123 8.06 10.91 15.59
CA SER A 123 6.78 10.44 16.12
C SER A 123 5.61 10.74 15.19
N SER A 124 5.63 11.86 14.51
CA SER A 124 4.61 12.25 13.52
C SER A 124 4.65 11.33 12.29
N GLU A 125 5.82 11.02 11.76
CA GLU A 125 5.97 10.09 10.63
C GLU A 125 5.51 8.67 11.00
N ALA A 126 5.88 8.19 12.20
CA ALA A 126 5.42 6.91 12.72
C ALA A 126 3.89 6.87 12.83
N SER A 127 3.28 7.92 13.38
CA SER A 127 1.83 8.03 13.51
C SER A 127 1.12 8.02 12.16
N ILE A 128 1.63 8.76 11.18
CA ILE A 128 1.06 8.77 9.82
C ILE A 128 1.15 7.39 9.16
N LEU A 129 2.29 6.71 9.26
CA LEU A 129 2.43 5.37 8.70
C LEU A 129 1.49 4.37 9.40
N GLY A 130 1.42 4.42 10.73
CA GLY A 130 0.52 3.57 11.52
C GLY A 130 -0.96 3.77 11.17
N LEU A 131 -1.40 5.04 11.07
CA LEU A 131 -2.77 5.38 10.69
C LEU A 131 -3.09 4.96 9.25
N ALA A 132 -2.16 5.14 8.32
CA ALA A 132 -2.33 4.71 6.94
C ALA A 132 -2.45 3.17 6.85
N ALA A 133 -1.56 2.43 7.50
CA ALA A 133 -1.64 0.97 7.54
C ALA A 133 -2.93 0.47 8.20
N SER A 134 -3.38 1.12 9.28
CA SER A 134 -4.64 0.80 9.92
C SER A 134 -5.84 0.95 8.98
N LEU A 135 -5.85 1.96 8.13
CA LEU A 135 -6.88 2.11 7.10
C LEU A 135 -6.79 1.02 6.02
N ALA A 136 -5.57 0.63 5.61
CA ALA A 136 -5.38 -0.32 4.51
C ALA A 136 -5.59 -1.78 4.92
N THR A 137 -5.13 -2.19 6.12
CA THR A 137 -5.05 -3.60 6.55
C THR A 137 -5.80 -3.91 7.84
N ALA A 138 -6.51 -2.94 8.40
CA ALA A 138 -7.16 -3.05 9.72
C ALA A 138 -6.17 -3.35 10.87
N THR A 139 -4.88 -3.02 10.72
CA THR A 139 -3.90 -3.09 11.81
C THR A 139 -4.33 -2.18 12.95
N PRO A 140 -4.40 -2.66 14.20
CA PRO A 140 -4.83 -1.84 15.32
C PRO A 140 -3.90 -0.66 15.57
N VAL A 141 -4.47 0.52 15.83
CA VAL A 141 -3.75 1.72 16.24
C VAL A 141 -4.44 2.38 17.42
N LEU A 142 -3.65 2.84 18.38
CA LEU A 142 -4.17 3.63 19.50
C LEU A 142 -4.37 5.08 19.05
N LEU A 143 -5.57 5.38 18.57
CA LEU A 143 -5.89 6.66 17.93
C LEU A 143 -5.50 7.86 18.79
N GLY A 144 -5.79 7.82 20.11
CA GLY A 144 -5.45 8.90 21.03
C GLY A 144 -3.94 9.20 21.09
N GLN A 145 -3.10 8.17 21.00
CA GLN A 145 -1.65 8.33 20.95
C GLN A 145 -1.17 8.82 19.58
N ALA A 146 -1.75 8.26 18.52
CA ALA A 146 -1.35 8.58 17.16
C ALA A 146 -1.63 10.05 16.77
N ILE A 147 -2.71 10.65 17.29
CA ILE A 147 -3.07 12.02 16.92
C ILE A 147 -2.38 13.09 17.78
N THR A 148 -1.92 12.79 18.99
CA THR A 148 -1.34 13.78 19.90
C THR A 148 -0.01 14.36 19.42
N GLY A 149 0.73 13.64 18.58
CA GLY A 149 2.02 14.10 18.03
C GLY A 149 1.91 14.73 16.64
N LEU A 150 0.70 14.88 16.09
CA LEU A 150 0.49 15.44 14.76
C LEU A 150 0.38 16.97 14.81
N ASP A 151 1.04 17.62 13.88
CA ASP A 151 0.79 19.04 13.60
C ASP A 151 -0.55 19.24 12.88
N GLN A 152 -0.96 20.50 12.74
CA GLN A 152 -2.26 20.85 12.13
C GLN A 152 -2.39 20.34 10.69
N ALA A 153 -1.32 20.37 9.90
CA ALA A 153 -1.36 19.93 8.50
C ALA A 153 -1.52 18.41 8.41
N ASN A 154 -0.76 17.67 9.21
CA ASN A 154 -0.85 16.22 9.28
C ASN A 154 -2.21 15.76 9.83
N LEU A 155 -2.73 16.42 10.86
CA LEU A 155 -4.07 16.14 11.37
C LEU A 155 -5.14 16.35 10.29
N TYR A 156 -5.04 17.42 9.51
CA TYR A 156 -5.95 17.67 8.38
C TYR A 156 -5.89 16.54 7.33
N HIS A 157 -4.70 16.04 7.01
CA HIS A 157 -4.54 14.90 6.09
C HIS A 157 -5.19 13.63 6.63
N VAL A 158 -5.05 13.35 7.93
CA VAL A 158 -5.67 12.19 8.60
C VAL A 158 -7.21 12.30 8.58
N ILE A 159 -7.77 13.46 8.91
CA ILE A 159 -9.23 13.68 8.87
C ILE A 159 -9.76 13.44 7.46
N ASN A 160 -9.10 13.96 6.43
CA ASN A 160 -9.50 13.73 5.05
C ASN A 160 -9.39 12.25 4.65
N ALA A 161 -8.36 11.54 5.10
CA ALA A 161 -8.21 10.12 4.83
C ALA A 161 -9.37 9.32 5.46
N ILE A 162 -9.73 9.61 6.73
CA ILE A 162 -10.87 8.95 7.40
C ILE A 162 -12.18 9.22 6.65
N ARG A 163 -12.44 10.46 6.24
CA ARG A 163 -13.63 10.80 5.45
C ARG A 163 -13.68 10.02 4.14
N ASN A 164 -12.56 9.98 3.42
CA ASN A 164 -12.48 9.27 2.14
C ASN A 164 -12.65 7.75 2.32
N ALA A 165 -12.10 7.17 3.38
CA ALA A 165 -12.29 5.76 3.72
C ALA A 165 -13.76 5.43 3.99
N GLY A 166 -14.52 6.36 4.58
CA GLY A 166 -15.96 6.26 4.78
C GLY A 166 -16.81 6.56 3.53
N GLY A 167 -16.19 6.81 2.36
CA GLY A 167 -16.89 7.11 1.12
C GLY A 167 -17.39 8.57 0.99
N HIS A 168 -17.02 9.45 1.90
CA HIS A 168 -17.35 10.88 1.87
C HIS A 168 -16.27 11.66 1.13
N ARG A 169 -16.60 12.22 -0.03
CA ARG A 169 -15.72 13.07 -0.85
C ARG A 169 -16.01 14.55 -0.64
#